data_2adccf5cc7be9ee01ddbd22a4d0e2b1b
#
_entry.id   2adccf5cc7be9ee01ddbd22a4d0e2b1b
#
_cell.length_a   1.000
_cell.length_b   1.000
_cell.length_c   1.000
_cell.angle_alpha   90.00
_cell.angle_beta   90.00
_cell.angle_gamma   90.00
#
_symmetry.space_group_name_H-M   'P 1'
#
loop_
_entity.id
_entity.type
_entity.pdbx_description
1 polymer ?
#
loop_
_entity_poly.entity_id
_entity_poly.type
_entity_poly.pdbx_seq_one_letter_code
_entity_poly.pdbx_strand_id
1 'polypeptide(L)'
;MLYDDPESMHKLLDMLADMVAAYLNAQIRHGAQAVQIFDTWGGTLAPPLFKEFSLRSMQRIVEQIEPPDGAPVPIILFAKGCGHMLDDIAASGCDVVGMDWTADIGAARERLGNRVALQGNMDPAILYASPERIRAEVKSLLEKFGPNPGHIFNLGHGMAPDMDPERVAVLVDAVHEESRRIHGGGA
;
A
#
# COMPACT_ATOMS: atom_id res chain seq x y z
N MET A 1 -27.82 0.35 -2.69
CA MET A 1 -27.53 0.44 -1.25
C MET A 1 -26.77 1.71 -0.90
N LEU A 2 -25.65 2.07 -1.54
CA LEU A 2 -24.86 3.26 -1.14
C LEU A 2 -25.68 4.55 -1.05
N TYR A 3 -26.66 4.77 -1.95
CA TYR A 3 -27.49 5.97 -2.02
C TYR A 3 -28.89 5.80 -1.40
N ASP A 4 -29.49 4.63 -1.59
CA ASP A 4 -30.91 4.44 -1.25
C ASP A 4 -31.11 3.81 0.14
N ASP A 5 -30.10 3.09 0.64
CA ASP A 5 -30.14 2.39 1.93
C ASP A 5 -28.73 2.32 2.56
N PRO A 6 -28.16 3.49 2.91
CA PRO A 6 -26.82 3.55 3.50
C PRO A 6 -26.76 2.87 4.87
N GLU A 7 -27.86 2.82 5.62
CA GLU A 7 -27.90 2.17 6.93
C GLU A 7 -27.64 0.67 6.84
N SER A 8 -28.30 -0.02 5.91
CA SER A 8 -28.05 -1.45 5.67
C SER A 8 -26.65 -1.69 5.14
N MET A 9 -26.10 -0.78 4.32
CA MET A 9 -24.73 -0.86 3.84
C MET A 9 -23.73 -0.73 5.00
N HIS A 10 -23.92 0.20 5.91
CA HIS A 10 -23.07 0.33 7.10
C HIS A 10 -23.10 -0.93 7.97
N LYS A 11 -24.29 -1.50 8.23
CA LYS A 11 -24.40 -2.76 8.99
C LYS A 11 -23.62 -3.89 8.34
N LEU A 12 -23.70 -4.03 7.01
CA LEU A 12 -22.95 -5.04 6.27
C LEU A 12 -21.43 -4.79 6.38
N LEU A 13 -20.99 -3.57 6.14
CA LEU A 13 -19.57 -3.21 6.17
C LEU A 13 -18.99 -3.31 7.58
N ASP A 14 -19.73 -2.96 8.62
CA ASP A 14 -19.30 -3.11 10.01
C ASP A 14 -19.10 -4.58 10.38
N MET A 15 -20.02 -5.47 9.96
CA MET A 15 -19.87 -6.91 10.17
C MET A 15 -18.66 -7.48 9.40
N LEU A 16 -18.43 -7.04 8.16
CA LEU A 16 -17.26 -7.44 7.38
C LEU A 16 -15.97 -6.93 8.00
N ALA A 17 -15.94 -5.70 8.48
CA ALA A 17 -14.78 -5.12 9.14
C ALA A 17 -14.42 -5.89 10.42
N ASP A 18 -15.41 -6.25 11.24
CA ASP A 18 -15.19 -7.06 12.45
C ASP A 18 -14.64 -8.45 12.12
N MET A 19 -15.13 -9.09 11.05
CA MET A 19 -14.60 -10.37 10.55
C MET A 19 -13.16 -10.24 10.08
N VAL A 20 -12.83 -9.20 9.32
CA VAL A 20 -11.46 -8.97 8.82
C VAL A 20 -10.51 -8.70 9.98
N ALA A 21 -10.91 -7.87 10.94
CA ALA A 21 -10.10 -7.60 12.14
C ALA A 21 -9.82 -8.88 12.93
N ALA A 22 -10.84 -9.71 13.16
CA ALA A 22 -10.68 -11.00 13.84
C ALA A 22 -9.73 -11.94 13.09
N TYR A 23 -9.82 -11.96 11.75
CA TYR A 23 -8.93 -12.77 10.89
C TYR A 23 -7.48 -12.27 10.94
N LEU A 24 -7.25 -10.96 10.83
CA LEU A 24 -5.91 -10.38 10.92
C LEU A 24 -5.30 -10.62 12.31
N ASN A 25 -6.05 -10.44 13.38
CA ASN A 25 -5.61 -10.74 14.74
C ASN A 25 -5.24 -12.22 14.92
N ALA A 26 -5.97 -13.14 14.26
CA ALA A 26 -5.59 -14.55 14.25
C ALA A 26 -4.26 -14.78 13.54
N GLN A 27 -4.01 -14.12 12.39
CA GLN A 27 -2.74 -14.21 11.68
C GLN A 27 -1.58 -13.65 12.53
N ILE A 28 -1.79 -12.53 13.20
CA ILE A 28 -0.80 -11.92 14.09
C ILE A 28 -0.44 -12.88 15.22
N ARG A 29 -1.44 -13.48 15.89
CA ARG A 29 -1.20 -14.49 16.95
C ARG A 29 -0.44 -15.72 16.44
N HIS A 30 -0.49 -16.01 15.14
CA HIS A 30 0.25 -17.12 14.50
C HIS A 30 1.56 -16.67 13.85
N GLY A 31 2.04 -15.46 14.14
CA GLY A 31 3.38 -15.00 13.78
C GLY A 31 3.46 -14.05 12.57
N ALA A 32 2.35 -13.50 12.08
CA ALA A 32 2.43 -12.43 11.09
C ALA A 32 3.08 -11.19 11.72
N GLN A 33 4.11 -10.67 11.07
CA GLN A 33 4.93 -9.53 11.54
C GLN A 33 4.45 -8.19 10.96
N ALA A 34 3.61 -8.20 9.95
CA ALA A 34 2.91 -7.07 9.37
C ALA A 34 1.61 -7.56 8.75
N VAL A 35 0.61 -6.69 8.64
CA VAL A 35 -0.68 -7.00 7.99
C VAL A 35 -1.00 -5.95 6.94
N GLN A 36 -1.72 -6.36 5.89
CA GLN A 36 -2.14 -5.45 4.83
C GLN A 36 -3.63 -5.60 4.53
N ILE A 37 -4.31 -4.47 4.43
CA ILE A 37 -5.71 -4.35 4.04
C ILE A 37 -5.76 -3.80 2.61
N PHE A 38 -6.48 -4.49 1.72
CA PHE A 38 -6.62 -4.13 0.33
C PHE A 38 -8.04 -3.66 0.01
N ASP A 39 -8.14 -2.51 -0.66
CA ASP A 39 -9.34 -2.09 -1.38
C ASP A 39 -9.01 -1.85 -2.85
N THR A 40 -9.18 -2.88 -3.67
CA THR A 40 -8.91 -2.80 -5.10
C THR A 40 -9.90 -1.89 -5.84
N TRP A 41 -11.08 -1.67 -5.29
CA TRP A 41 -12.18 -0.96 -5.94
C TRP A 41 -12.49 0.42 -5.34
N GLY A 42 -11.77 0.83 -4.30
CA GLY A 42 -11.98 2.10 -3.61
C GLY A 42 -12.01 3.31 -4.53
N GLY A 43 -11.11 3.35 -5.52
CA GLY A 43 -11.04 4.44 -6.51
C GLY A 43 -12.23 4.53 -7.48
N THR A 44 -13.17 3.58 -7.47
CA THR A 44 -14.42 3.67 -8.24
C THR A 44 -15.47 4.51 -7.53
N LEU A 45 -15.29 4.79 -6.24
CA LEU A 45 -16.20 5.59 -5.44
C LEU A 45 -15.87 7.08 -5.58
N ALA A 46 -16.92 7.90 -5.60
CA ALA A 46 -16.73 9.34 -5.42
C ALA A 46 -16.07 9.62 -4.05
N PRO A 47 -15.23 10.67 -3.89
CA PRO A 47 -14.48 10.91 -2.67
C PRO A 47 -15.29 10.87 -1.36
N PRO A 48 -16.51 11.47 -1.28
CA PRO A 48 -17.34 11.37 -0.08
C PRO A 48 -17.75 9.93 0.24
N LEU A 49 -18.11 9.14 -0.78
CA LEU A 49 -18.52 7.74 -0.60
C LEU A 49 -17.32 6.85 -0.25
N PHE A 50 -16.14 7.13 -0.80
CA PHE A 50 -14.91 6.45 -0.38
C PHE A 50 -14.65 6.65 1.11
N LYS A 51 -14.74 7.90 1.58
CA LYS A 51 -14.54 8.20 3.01
C LYS A 51 -15.57 7.51 3.88
N GLU A 52 -16.84 7.58 3.49
CA GLU A 52 -17.95 7.07 4.28
C GLU A 52 -18.00 5.54 4.34
N PHE A 53 -17.77 4.85 3.21
CA PHE A 53 -17.98 3.40 3.15
C PHE A 53 -16.68 2.60 3.16
N SER A 54 -15.66 3.00 2.40
CA SER A 54 -14.39 2.26 2.33
C SER A 54 -13.44 2.66 3.45
N LEU A 55 -13.03 3.93 3.52
CA LEU A 55 -12.01 4.38 4.48
C LEU A 55 -12.46 4.18 5.93
N ARG A 56 -13.72 4.52 6.25
CA ARG A 56 -14.30 4.26 7.58
C ARG A 56 -14.22 2.79 7.97
N SER A 57 -14.49 1.88 7.01
CA SER A 57 -14.41 0.44 7.28
C SER A 57 -12.96 -0.01 7.51
N MET A 58 -11.99 0.51 6.75
CA MET A 58 -10.57 0.26 6.99
C MET A 58 -10.11 0.79 8.34
N GLN A 59 -10.52 2.01 8.72
CA GLN A 59 -10.23 2.57 10.05
C GLN A 59 -10.77 1.69 11.18
N ARG A 60 -12.02 1.22 11.05
CA ARG A 60 -12.61 0.29 12.02
C ARG A 60 -11.80 -1.00 12.17
N ILE A 61 -11.22 -1.52 11.10
CA ILE A 61 -10.33 -2.68 11.16
C ILE A 61 -9.04 -2.32 11.90
N VAL A 62 -8.40 -1.20 11.53
CA VAL A 62 -7.15 -0.74 12.16
C VAL A 62 -7.31 -0.57 13.67
N GLU A 63 -8.40 0.04 14.12
CA GLU A 63 -8.72 0.26 15.54
C GLU A 63 -8.89 -1.03 16.35
N GLN A 64 -9.18 -2.16 15.68
CA GLN A 64 -9.39 -3.47 16.30
C GLN A 64 -8.17 -4.39 16.21
N ILE A 65 -7.04 -3.93 15.65
CA ILE A 65 -5.81 -4.74 15.62
C ILE A 65 -5.19 -4.78 17.01
N GLU A 66 -4.98 -5.98 17.50
CA GLU A 66 -4.43 -6.28 18.83
C GLU A 66 -2.99 -6.80 18.71
N PRO A 67 -1.97 -5.96 18.92
CA PRO A 67 -0.59 -6.43 18.87
C PRO A 67 -0.29 -7.38 20.05
N PRO A 68 0.41 -8.51 19.81
CA PRO A 68 0.76 -9.45 20.86
C PRO A 68 1.80 -8.83 21.80
N ASP A 69 1.62 -9.00 23.10
CA ASP A 69 2.56 -8.54 24.13
C ASP A 69 2.97 -7.05 24.03
N GLY A 70 2.13 -6.23 23.39
CA GLY A 70 2.40 -4.81 23.18
C GLY A 70 3.44 -4.50 22.09
N ALA A 71 3.93 -5.51 21.36
CA ALA A 71 4.83 -5.30 20.23
C ALA A 71 4.05 -4.75 19.02
N PRO A 72 4.43 -3.61 18.42
CA PRO A 72 3.71 -3.05 17.29
C PRO A 72 3.78 -3.97 16.08
N VAL A 73 2.63 -4.18 15.41
CA VAL A 73 2.53 -4.89 14.14
C VAL A 73 2.16 -3.86 13.07
N PRO A 74 3.05 -3.54 12.13
CA PRO A 74 2.78 -2.55 11.11
C PRO A 74 1.55 -2.89 10.27
N ILE A 75 0.71 -1.90 10.04
CA ILE A 75 -0.53 -2.01 9.27
C ILE A 75 -0.37 -1.23 7.97
N ILE A 76 -0.52 -1.92 6.85
CA ILE A 76 -0.46 -1.34 5.51
C ILE A 76 -1.89 -1.20 4.98
N LEU A 77 -2.27 -0.01 4.51
CA LEU A 77 -3.51 0.20 3.78
C LEU A 77 -3.23 0.46 2.31
N PHE A 78 -3.90 -0.28 1.44
CA PHE A 78 -3.84 -0.08 0.00
C PHE A 78 -5.23 0.15 -0.57
N ALA A 79 -5.40 1.29 -1.26
CA ALA A 79 -6.63 1.59 -1.99
C ALA A 79 -6.28 2.03 -3.43
N LYS A 80 -6.63 1.18 -4.41
CA LYS A 80 -6.33 1.45 -5.82
C LYS A 80 -7.11 2.65 -6.35
N GLY A 81 -6.44 3.51 -7.13
CA GLY A 81 -7.05 4.71 -7.70
C GLY A 81 -7.28 5.84 -6.70
N CYS A 82 -6.80 5.71 -5.46
CA CYS A 82 -7.03 6.66 -4.38
C CYS A 82 -5.85 7.62 -4.14
N GLY A 83 -4.97 7.85 -5.12
CA GLY A 83 -3.83 8.76 -4.99
C GLY A 83 -4.20 10.20 -4.59
N HIS A 84 -5.41 10.64 -4.91
CA HIS A 84 -5.95 11.94 -4.48
C HIS A 84 -6.41 11.98 -3.01
N MET A 85 -6.55 10.81 -2.36
CA MET A 85 -7.03 10.64 -0.98
C MET A 85 -5.91 10.27 0.01
N LEU A 86 -4.65 10.41 -0.37
CA LEU A 86 -3.49 9.96 0.44
C LEU A 86 -3.45 10.55 1.85
N ASP A 87 -3.83 11.83 2.04
CA ASP A 87 -3.86 12.43 3.39
C ASP A 87 -4.92 11.79 4.28
N ASP A 88 -6.09 11.50 3.73
CA ASP A 88 -7.16 10.84 4.49
C ASP A 88 -6.76 9.40 4.86
N ILE A 89 -6.12 8.67 3.93
CA ILE A 89 -5.62 7.32 4.18
C ILE A 89 -4.50 7.37 5.23
N ALA A 90 -3.54 8.28 5.11
CA ALA A 90 -2.47 8.43 6.08
C ALA A 90 -2.94 8.85 7.49
N ALA A 91 -4.10 9.50 7.57
CA ALA A 91 -4.72 9.88 8.85
C ALA A 91 -5.57 8.75 9.48
N SER A 92 -5.68 7.59 8.84
CA SER A 92 -6.53 6.48 9.28
C SER A 92 -5.96 5.63 10.42
N GLY A 93 -4.73 5.91 10.86
CA GLY A 93 -4.04 5.12 11.88
C GLY A 93 -3.14 4.01 11.32
N CYS A 94 -2.98 3.91 10.00
CA CYS A 94 -2.03 2.98 9.39
C CYS A 94 -0.58 3.46 9.53
N ASP A 95 0.37 2.52 9.48
CA ASP A 95 1.81 2.81 9.48
C ASP A 95 2.34 3.02 8.07
N VAL A 96 1.72 2.39 7.07
CA VAL A 96 2.16 2.40 5.68
C VAL A 96 0.97 2.63 4.75
N VAL A 97 1.14 3.53 3.79
CA VAL A 97 0.20 3.70 2.68
C VAL A 97 0.74 2.99 1.44
N GLY A 98 0.02 1.98 0.99
CA GLY A 98 0.26 1.33 -0.30
C GLY A 98 -0.31 2.16 -1.45
N MET A 99 0.48 2.34 -2.48
CA MET A 99 0.16 3.18 -3.63
C MET A 99 0.14 2.35 -4.92
N ASP A 100 -0.83 2.62 -5.78
CA ASP A 100 -0.77 2.15 -7.16
C ASP A 100 0.07 3.09 -8.06
N TRP A 101 0.34 2.64 -9.28
CA TRP A 101 1.21 3.33 -10.24
C TRP A 101 0.60 4.60 -10.86
N THR A 102 -0.67 4.92 -10.54
CA THR A 102 -1.33 6.12 -11.11
C THR A 102 -0.97 7.41 -10.36
N ALA A 103 -0.32 7.29 -9.20
CA ALA A 103 0.15 8.43 -8.42
C ALA A 103 1.69 8.53 -8.47
N ASP A 104 2.24 9.75 -8.42
CA ASP A 104 3.68 9.98 -8.35
C ASP A 104 4.17 9.82 -6.90
N ILE A 105 5.13 8.90 -6.69
CA ILE A 105 5.64 8.58 -5.36
C ILE A 105 6.45 9.72 -4.74
N GLY A 106 7.16 10.50 -5.55
CA GLY A 106 7.91 11.67 -5.09
C GLY A 106 6.96 12.74 -4.54
N ALA A 107 5.93 13.09 -5.31
CA ALA A 107 4.90 14.03 -4.86
C ALA A 107 4.15 13.53 -3.61
N ALA A 108 3.87 12.22 -3.53
CA ALA A 108 3.28 11.61 -2.34
C ALA A 108 4.21 11.73 -1.13
N ARG A 109 5.51 11.48 -1.32
CA ARG A 109 6.53 11.61 -0.27
C ARG A 109 6.63 13.05 0.25
N GLU A 110 6.65 14.03 -0.63
CA GLU A 110 6.65 15.45 -0.25
C GLU A 110 5.39 15.82 0.54
N ARG A 111 4.23 15.40 0.05
CA ARG A 111 2.91 15.69 0.66
C ARG A 111 2.74 15.05 2.03
N LEU A 112 3.12 13.79 2.18
CA LEU A 112 2.92 13.03 3.42
C LEU A 112 4.08 13.21 4.42
N GLY A 113 5.26 13.58 3.94
CA GLY A 113 6.45 13.73 4.77
C GLY A 113 6.83 12.40 5.44
N ASN A 114 7.04 12.47 6.76
CA ASN A 114 7.39 11.31 7.58
C ASN A 114 6.21 10.78 8.42
N ARG A 115 4.97 11.17 8.08
CA ARG A 115 3.78 10.72 8.84
C ARG A 115 3.56 9.22 8.75
N VAL A 116 3.82 8.65 7.58
CA VAL A 116 3.68 7.23 7.26
C VAL A 116 4.78 6.79 6.30
N ALA A 117 5.08 5.49 6.28
CA ALA A 117 5.87 4.91 5.20
C ALA A 117 5.02 4.76 3.92
N LEU A 118 5.67 4.66 2.75
CA LEU A 118 5.01 4.44 1.47
C LEU A 118 5.44 3.10 0.90
N GLN A 119 4.47 2.31 0.43
CA GLN A 119 4.72 1.06 -0.28
C GLN A 119 4.28 1.20 -1.74
N GLY A 120 5.14 0.87 -2.65
CA GLY A 120 4.84 0.88 -4.07
C GLY A 120 5.98 1.51 -4.86
N ASN A 121 5.67 2.03 -6.04
CA ASN A 121 4.39 1.93 -6.78
C ASN A 121 4.66 1.74 -8.28
N MET A 122 5.60 0.84 -8.59
CA MET A 122 6.01 0.60 -9.97
C MET A 122 4.86 0.02 -10.80
N ASP A 123 4.68 0.51 -12.02
CA ASP A 123 3.68 -0.06 -12.94
C ASP A 123 3.98 -1.55 -13.22
N PRO A 124 3.06 -2.48 -12.92
CA PRO A 124 3.27 -3.88 -13.22
C PRO A 124 3.56 -4.16 -14.70
N ALA A 125 3.03 -3.37 -15.63
CA ALA A 125 3.27 -3.53 -17.05
C ALA A 125 4.74 -3.40 -17.46
N ILE A 126 5.59 -2.82 -16.62
CA ILE A 126 7.04 -2.74 -16.85
C ILE A 126 7.68 -4.13 -17.00
N LEU A 127 7.08 -5.17 -16.40
CA LEU A 127 7.60 -6.54 -16.49
C LEU A 127 7.51 -7.14 -17.90
N TYR A 128 6.78 -6.51 -18.81
CA TYR A 128 6.80 -6.86 -20.24
C TYR A 128 7.96 -6.19 -21.02
N ALA A 129 8.67 -5.24 -20.38
CA ALA A 129 9.75 -4.50 -21.03
C ALA A 129 11.09 -5.26 -20.99
N SER A 130 12.12 -4.68 -21.65
CA SER A 130 13.47 -5.23 -21.58
C SER A 130 14.09 -5.09 -20.19
N PRO A 131 15.09 -5.94 -19.84
CA PRO A 131 15.82 -5.82 -18.58
C PRO A 131 16.38 -4.43 -18.31
N GLU A 132 16.91 -3.78 -19.35
CA GLU A 132 17.49 -2.44 -19.27
C GLU A 132 16.41 -1.40 -18.90
N ARG A 133 15.21 -1.55 -19.45
CA ARG A 133 14.09 -0.65 -19.15
C ARG A 133 13.57 -0.85 -17.73
N ILE A 134 13.48 -2.11 -17.26
CA ILE A 134 13.12 -2.42 -15.88
C ILE A 134 14.11 -1.76 -14.91
N ARG A 135 15.41 -1.92 -15.13
CA ARG A 135 16.46 -1.30 -14.30
C ARG A 135 16.39 0.22 -14.29
N ALA A 136 16.16 0.83 -15.45
CA ALA A 136 16.01 2.27 -15.55
C ALA A 136 14.80 2.80 -14.75
N GLU A 137 13.68 2.09 -14.79
CA GLU A 137 12.47 2.48 -14.07
C GLU A 137 12.61 2.30 -12.55
N VAL A 138 13.24 1.20 -12.10
CA VAL A 138 13.59 0.99 -10.68
C VAL A 138 14.42 2.15 -10.17
N LYS A 139 15.49 2.49 -10.90
CA LYS A 139 16.36 3.61 -10.53
C LYS A 139 15.58 4.93 -10.45
N SER A 140 14.77 5.24 -11.44
CA SER A 140 13.96 6.44 -11.48
C SER A 140 13.01 6.54 -10.29
N LEU A 141 12.34 5.44 -9.94
CA LEU A 141 11.40 5.43 -8.83
C LEU A 141 12.10 5.60 -7.48
N LEU A 142 13.23 4.94 -7.27
CA LEU A 142 14.02 5.08 -6.05
C LEU A 142 14.60 6.51 -5.92
N GLU A 143 15.07 7.11 -7.01
CA GLU A 143 15.56 8.50 -7.02
C GLU A 143 14.46 9.51 -6.72
N LYS A 144 13.24 9.29 -7.23
CA LYS A 144 12.06 10.12 -6.92
C LYS A 144 11.68 10.05 -5.44
N PHE A 145 11.72 8.87 -4.85
CA PHE A 145 11.45 8.73 -3.42
C PHE A 145 12.52 9.38 -2.56
N GLY A 146 13.77 9.28 -2.97
CA GLY A 146 14.95 9.86 -2.31
C GLY A 146 15.58 8.92 -1.25
N PRO A 147 16.66 9.41 -0.60
CA PRO A 147 17.52 8.60 0.28
C PRO A 147 16.96 8.36 1.69
N ASN A 148 15.86 9.01 2.05
CA ASN A 148 15.31 8.90 3.41
C ASN A 148 14.58 7.57 3.62
N PRO A 149 14.51 7.04 4.87
CA PRO A 149 13.80 5.81 5.18
C PRO A 149 12.28 5.95 4.97
N GLY A 150 11.58 4.81 4.96
CA GLY A 150 10.12 4.74 4.86
C GLY A 150 9.61 4.36 3.47
N HIS A 151 10.46 3.75 2.61
CA HIS A 151 10.04 3.16 1.34
C HIS A 151 10.05 1.63 1.40
N ILE A 152 8.93 1.03 1.07
CA ILE A 152 8.82 -0.40 0.77
C ILE A 152 8.62 -0.53 -0.73
N PHE A 153 9.68 -0.92 -1.47
CA PHE A 153 9.57 -1.05 -2.91
C PHE A 153 8.61 -2.19 -3.28
N ASN A 154 7.64 -1.89 -4.11
CA ASN A 154 6.67 -2.86 -4.59
C ASN A 154 6.13 -2.44 -5.97
N LEU A 155 5.51 -3.39 -6.68
CA LEU A 155 4.63 -3.06 -7.80
C LEU A 155 3.36 -2.38 -7.28
N GLY A 156 2.80 -1.48 -8.06
CA GLY A 156 1.55 -0.79 -7.69
C GLY A 156 0.30 -1.67 -7.74
N HIS A 157 0.42 -2.93 -8.16
CA HIS A 157 -0.64 -3.95 -8.15
C HIS A 157 -0.05 -5.35 -8.36
N GLY A 158 -0.91 -6.38 -8.33
CA GLY A 158 -0.53 -7.76 -8.65
C GLY A 158 -0.04 -7.93 -10.09
N MET A 159 0.76 -8.95 -10.30
CA MET A 159 1.28 -9.37 -11.61
C MET A 159 0.23 -10.16 -12.39
N ALA A 160 0.26 -10.07 -13.72
CA ALA A 160 -0.53 -10.93 -14.58
C ALA A 160 0.12 -12.31 -14.71
N PRO A 161 -0.68 -13.38 -14.94
CA PRO A 161 -0.16 -14.75 -14.98
C PRO A 161 0.82 -15.06 -16.12
N ASP A 162 0.84 -14.23 -17.15
CA ASP A 162 1.70 -14.35 -18.34
C ASP A 162 3.01 -13.55 -18.24
N MET A 163 3.24 -12.84 -17.13
CA MET A 163 4.48 -12.14 -16.88
C MET A 163 5.63 -13.13 -16.61
N ASP A 164 6.76 -12.91 -17.30
CA ASP A 164 7.95 -13.75 -17.21
C ASP A 164 8.62 -13.63 -15.82
N PRO A 165 8.78 -14.72 -15.06
CA PRO A 165 9.48 -14.71 -13.76
C PRO A 165 10.91 -14.18 -13.84
N GLU A 166 11.62 -14.34 -14.97
CA GLU A 166 12.98 -13.81 -15.14
C GLU A 166 12.98 -12.26 -15.12
N ARG A 167 11.88 -11.63 -15.54
CA ARG A 167 11.74 -10.16 -15.44
C ARG A 167 11.56 -9.71 -14.00
N VAL A 168 10.90 -10.53 -13.19
CA VAL A 168 10.77 -10.28 -11.74
C VAL A 168 12.15 -10.39 -11.06
N ALA A 169 12.95 -11.39 -11.43
CA ALA A 169 14.34 -11.51 -10.93
C ALA A 169 15.17 -10.26 -11.27
N VAL A 170 15.11 -9.78 -12.52
CA VAL A 170 15.78 -8.53 -12.94
C VAL A 170 15.31 -7.33 -12.09
N LEU A 171 14.03 -7.23 -11.80
CA LEU A 171 13.48 -6.16 -10.97
C LEU A 171 14.05 -6.23 -9.55
N VAL A 172 14.01 -7.40 -8.92
CA VAL A 172 14.53 -7.60 -7.55
C VAL A 172 16.00 -7.25 -7.45
N ASP A 173 16.82 -7.74 -8.40
CA ASP A 173 18.25 -7.44 -8.45
C ASP A 173 18.49 -5.94 -8.62
N ALA A 174 17.76 -5.28 -9.52
CA ALA A 174 17.87 -3.84 -9.74
C ALA A 174 17.53 -3.04 -8.47
N VAL A 175 16.47 -3.44 -7.74
CA VAL A 175 16.09 -2.79 -6.48
C VAL A 175 17.21 -2.92 -5.45
N HIS A 176 17.81 -4.11 -5.30
CA HIS A 176 18.90 -4.34 -4.34
C HIS A 176 20.16 -3.55 -4.71
N GLU A 177 20.51 -3.49 -5.99
CA GLU A 177 21.68 -2.75 -6.47
C GLU A 177 21.53 -1.25 -6.30
N GLU A 178 20.43 -0.67 -6.79
CA GLU A 178 20.19 0.76 -6.76
C GLU A 178 19.90 1.27 -5.33
N SER A 179 19.18 0.49 -4.52
CA SER A 179 18.93 0.84 -3.13
C SER A 179 20.23 0.94 -2.33
N ARG A 180 21.17 -0.01 -2.51
CA ARG A 180 22.50 0.09 -1.88
C ARG A 180 23.28 1.31 -2.33
N ARG A 181 23.17 1.70 -3.61
CA ARG A 181 23.81 2.91 -4.15
C ARG A 181 23.25 4.18 -3.52
N ILE A 182 21.94 4.25 -3.32
CA ILE A 182 21.26 5.43 -2.79
C ILE A 182 21.44 5.54 -1.27
N HIS A 183 21.36 4.44 -0.54
CA HIS A 183 21.41 4.42 0.92
C HIS A 183 22.78 4.04 1.49
N GLY A 184 23.67 3.46 0.69
CA GLY A 184 25.01 2.99 1.12
C GLY A 184 26.09 4.06 1.14
N GLY A 185 25.81 5.29 0.78
CA GLY A 185 26.75 6.41 0.79
C GLY A 185 26.98 7.07 2.16
N GLY A 186 26.56 6.44 3.25
CA GLY A 186 26.67 6.92 4.62
C GLY A 186 27.42 5.91 5.52
N ALA A 187 28.69 5.60 5.15
CA ALA A 187 29.62 4.92 6.04
C ALA A 187 30.85 5.82 6.25
#